data_d3d0ae8d7098d05dd200c25a46f0f0c2
#
_entry.id   d3d0ae8d7098d05dd200c25a46f0f0c2
#
_cell.length_a   1.000
_cell.length_b   1.000
_cell.length_c   1.000
_cell.angle_alpha   90.00
_cell.angle_beta   90.00
_cell.angle_gamma   90.00
#
_symmetry.space_group_name_H-M   'P 1'
#
loop_
_entity.id
_entity.type
_entity.pdbx_description
1 polymer ?
#
loop_
_entity_poly.entity_id
_entity_poly.type
_entity_poly.pdbx_seq_one_letter_code
_entity_poly.pdbx_strand_id
1 'polypeptide(L)'
;MREKRKTDDGEKQMKYLYLHGLGQKPDSWDRVIKETTVSDRSVSLSLAEMLEGKAATYGELYTAFSEECNKENDEIVLCGLSLGAVLALNYAIDHPDKVKALVLIAAQYKMPKKLLKFQNMLFRFMPNATFKQFGFKKADVISLC
;
A
#
# COMPACT_ATOMS: atom_id res chain seq x y z
N MET A 1 17.64 -19.66 -34.98
CA MET A 1 17.58 -20.56 -33.80
C MET A 1 17.95 -19.73 -32.58
N ARG A 2 16.96 -19.23 -31.83
CA ARG A 2 17.19 -18.45 -30.61
C ARG A 2 17.37 -19.43 -29.46
N GLU A 3 18.57 -19.51 -28.92
CA GLU A 3 18.91 -20.24 -27.72
C GLU A 3 18.06 -19.76 -26.54
N LYS A 4 17.21 -20.64 -26.02
CA LYS A 4 16.61 -20.48 -24.70
C LYS A 4 17.73 -20.61 -23.69
N ARG A 5 18.22 -19.48 -23.14
CA ARG A 5 19.01 -19.53 -21.92
C ARG A 5 18.11 -20.08 -20.81
N LYS A 6 18.37 -21.30 -20.42
CA LYS A 6 17.98 -21.83 -19.12
C LYS A 6 18.83 -21.09 -18.09
N THR A 7 18.26 -20.13 -17.41
CA THR A 7 18.77 -19.67 -16.11
C THR A 7 17.99 -20.49 -15.06
N ASP A 8 18.49 -21.69 -14.81
CA ASP A 8 18.14 -22.48 -13.65
C ASP A 8 19.23 -22.22 -12.59
N ASP A 9 19.21 -21.06 -12.01
CA ASP A 9 19.82 -20.72 -10.74
C ASP A 9 18.69 -20.13 -9.90
N GLY A 10 18.51 -20.61 -8.66
CA GLY A 10 17.44 -20.24 -7.74
C GLY A 10 17.32 -18.72 -7.52
N GLU A 11 16.87 -18.03 -8.56
CA GLU A 11 16.60 -16.61 -8.57
C GLU A 11 15.47 -16.38 -7.58
N LYS A 12 15.85 -15.88 -6.39
CA LYS A 12 14.89 -15.38 -5.40
C LYS A 12 13.82 -14.60 -6.13
N GLN A 13 12.58 -15.11 -6.15
CA GLN A 13 11.47 -14.46 -6.86
C GLN A 13 10.95 -13.29 -6.03
N MET A 14 11.65 -12.18 -6.17
CA MET A 14 11.32 -10.92 -5.51
C MET A 14 9.89 -10.48 -5.83
N LYS A 15 9.07 -10.25 -4.81
CA LYS A 15 7.70 -9.77 -4.93
C LYS A 15 7.65 -8.25 -4.91
N TYR A 16 6.71 -7.72 -5.67
CA TYR A 16 6.39 -6.29 -5.76
C TYR A 16 5.03 -6.05 -5.12
N LEU A 17 5.00 -5.37 -3.98
CA LEU A 17 3.76 -5.08 -3.26
C LEU A 17 3.37 -3.62 -3.49
N TYR A 18 2.17 -3.41 -3.97
CA TYR A 18 1.62 -2.10 -4.28
C TYR A 18 0.55 -1.71 -3.27
N LEU A 19 0.69 -0.52 -2.69
CA LEU A 19 -0.22 0.03 -1.68
C LEU A 19 -0.84 1.32 -2.20
N HIS A 20 -2.17 1.32 -2.30
CA HIS A 20 -2.93 2.50 -2.72
C HIS A 20 -3.05 3.54 -1.59
N GLY A 21 -3.48 4.75 -1.94
CA GLY A 21 -3.78 5.80 -0.97
C GLY A 21 -5.15 5.63 -0.30
N LEU A 22 -5.39 6.47 0.72
CA LEU A 22 -6.68 6.52 1.39
C LEU A 22 -7.80 6.89 0.39
N GLY A 23 -8.89 6.15 0.42
CA GLY A 23 -10.03 6.35 -0.50
C GLY A 23 -9.84 5.77 -1.90
N GLN A 24 -8.77 5.04 -2.14
CA GLN A 24 -8.53 4.29 -3.37
C GLN A 24 -8.74 2.79 -3.17
N LYS A 25 -8.60 2.02 -4.25
CA LYS A 25 -8.70 0.56 -4.28
C LYS A 25 -7.45 -0.06 -4.90
N PRO A 26 -7.22 -1.37 -4.72
CA PRO A 26 -6.10 -2.07 -5.33
C PRO A 26 -6.01 -1.90 -6.85
N ASP A 27 -7.15 -1.88 -7.54
CA ASP A 27 -7.28 -1.71 -8.99
C ASP A 27 -6.70 -0.37 -9.52
N SER A 28 -6.47 0.60 -8.64
CA SER A 28 -5.76 1.85 -8.99
C SER A 28 -4.36 1.59 -9.55
N TRP A 29 -3.76 0.44 -9.26
CA TRP A 29 -2.44 0.04 -9.72
C TRP A 29 -2.45 -0.83 -10.97
N ASP A 30 -3.60 -1.38 -11.39
CA ASP A 30 -3.70 -2.35 -12.46
C ASP A 30 -3.04 -1.90 -13.76
N ARG A 31 -3.29 -0.64 -14.14
CA ARG A 31 -2.70 -0.07 -15.36
C ARG A 31 -1.17 0.04 -15.26
N VAL A 32 -0.67 0.46 -14.10
CA VAL A 32 0.78 0.58 -13.86
C VAL A 32 1.42 -0.79 -13.88
N ILE A 33 0.85 -1.75 -13.16
CA ILE A 33 1.37 -3.12 -13.08
C ILE A 33 1.44 -3.77 -14.46
N LYS A 34 0.40 -3.61 -15.28
CA LYS A 34 0.35 -4.16 -16.65
C LYS A 34 1.46 -3.65 -17.57
N GLU A 35 1.92 -2.42 -17.35
CA GLU A 35 3.02 -1.81 -18.13
C GLU A 35 4.41 -2.20 -17.61
N THR A 36 4.50 -2.94 -16.50
CA THR A 36 5.77 -3.39 -15.94
C THR A 36 6.17 -4.77 -16.47
N THR A 37 7.46 -5.07 -16.47
CA THR A 37 8.00 -6.39 -16.81
C THR A 37 7.90 -7.39 -15.67
N VAL A 38 7.36 -6.98 -14.51
CA VAL A 38 7.27 -7.77 -13.27
C VAL A 38 5.81 -8.01 -12.84
N SER A 39 4.87 -7.86 -13.76
CA SER A 39 3.43 -7.99 -13.49
C SER A 39 3.04 -9.34 -12.88
N ASP A 40 3.73 -10.42 -13.25
CA ASP A 40 3.56 -11.78 -12.73
C ASP A 40 3.97 -11.95 -11.27
N ARG A 41 4.79 -11.01 -10.75
CA ARG A 41 5.28 -10.97 -9.37
C ARG A 41 4.75 -9.77 -8.58
N SER A 42 3.76 -9.08 -9.12
CA SER A 42 3.17 -7.87 -8.55
C SER A 42 1.84 -8.18 -7.88
N VAL A 43 1.66 -7.69 -6.66
CA VAL A 43 0.44 -7.81 -5.88
C VAL A 43 0.00 -6.44 -5.39
N SER A 44 -1.24 -6.07 -5.67
CA SER A 44 -1.85 -4.86 -5.14
C SER A 44 -2.66 -5.20 -3.88
N LEU A 45 -2.27 -4.62 -2.76
CA LEU A 45 -2.87 -4.89 -1.46
C LEU A 45 -4.04 -3.95 -1.18
N SER A 46 -5.09 -4.48 -0.57
CA SER A 46 -6.27 -3.71 -0.16
C SER A 46 -6.16 -3.24 1.28
N LEU A 47 -6.00 -1.92 1.50
CA LEU A 47 -5.96 -1.35 2.84
C LEU A 47 -7.29 -1.56 3.60
N ALA A 48 -8.41 -1.60 2.88
CA ALA A 48 -9.73 -1.83 3.48
C ALA A 48 -9.88 -3.27 3.97
N GLU A 49 -9.45 -4.26 3.17
CA GLU A 49 -9.48 -5.68 3.56
C GLU A 49 -8.56 -5.98 4.73
N MET A 50 -7.38 -5.35 4.80
CA MET A 50 -6.47 -5.49 5.94
C MET A 50 -7.08 -5.03 7.26
N LEU A 51 -8.02 -4.09 7.21
CA LEU A 51 -8.74 -3.56 8.38
C LEU A 51 -10.07 -4.26 8.65
N GLU A 52 -10.44 -5.28 7.87
CA GLU A 52 -11.70 -5.98 8.06
C GLU A 52 -11.73 -6.64 9.45
N GLY A 53 -12.75 -6.31 10.24
CA GLY A 53 -12.90 -6.79 11.61
C GLY A 53 -11.96 -6.17 12.65
N LYS A 54 -11.14 -5.19 12.27
CA LYS A 54 -10.18 -4.49 13.13
C LYS A 54 -10.61 -3.04 13.34
N ALA A 55 -10.00 -2.37 14.32
CA ALA A 55 -10.18 -0.93 14.49
C ALA A 55 -9.48 -0.18 13.35
N ALA A 56 -10.14 0.86 12.81
CA ALA A 56 -9.57 1.68 11.75
C ALA A 56 -8.54 2.68 12.31
N THR A 57 -7.42 2.17 12.76
CA THR A 57 -6.28 2.94 13.26
C THR A 57 -5.04 2.68 12.41
N TYR A 58 -4.10 3.63 12.40
CA TYR A 58 -2.83 3.43 11.71
C TYR A 58 -2.05 2.22 12.28
N GLY A 59 -2.08 2.03 13.59
CA GLY A 59 -1.39 0.91 14.24
C GLY A 59 -1.92 -0.46 13.78
N GLU A 60 -3.24 -0.63 13.72
CA GLU A 60 -3.86 -1.85 13.20
C GLU A 60 -3.55 -2.08 11.73
N LEU A 61 -3.59 -1.01 10.93
CA LEU A 61 -3.26 -1.08 9.52
C LEU A 61 -1.79 -1.45 9.30
N TYR A 62 -0.88 -0.85 10.07
CA TYR A 62 0.55 -1.15 9.99
C TYR A 62 0.85 -2.59 10.42
N THR A 63 0.21 -3.07 11.48
CA THR A 63 0.34 -4.47 11.93
C THR A 63 -0.13 -5.43 10.84
N ALA A 64 -1.31 -5.21 10.27
CA ALA A 64 -1.84 -6.05 9.20
C ALA A 64 -0.97 -6.01 7.93
N PHE A 65 -0.45 -4.84 7.57
CA PHE A 65 0.48 -4.70 6.47
C PHE A 65 1.80 -5.44 6.71
N SER A 66 2.34 -5.37 7.93
CA SER A 66 3.54 -6.10 8.33
C SER A 66 3.35 -7.61 8.24
N GLU A 67 2.17 -8.11 8.63
CA GLU A 67 1.80 -9.50 8.47
C GLU A 67 1.80 -9.93 6.99
N GLU A 68 1.26 -9.09 6.08
CA GLU A 68 1.31 -9.36 4.63
C GLU A 68 2.74 -9.43 4.11
N CYS A 69 3.60 -8.46 4.48
CA CYS A 69 5.00 -8.47 4.08
C CYS A 69 5.77 -9.69 4.61
N ASN A 70 5.44 -10.17 5.81
CA ASN A 70 6.09 -11.31 6.44
C ASN A 70 5.70 -12.67 5.84
N LYS A 71 4.64 -12.73 5.03
CA LYS A 71 4.28 -13.94 4.26
C LYS A 71 5.30 -14.25 3.15
N GLU A 72 5.98 -13.22 2.67
CA GLU A 72 7.03 -13.40 1.66
C GLU A 72 8.32 -13.86 2.33
N ASN A 73 8.96 -14.89 1.78
CA ASN A 73 10.21 -15.42 2.33
C ASN A 73 11.42 -14.62 1.86
N ASP A 74 11.36 -14.05 0.68
CA ASP A 74 12.43 -13.28 0.05
C ASP A 74 12.32 -11.77 0.32
N GLU A 75 13.32 -11.01 -0.13
CA GLU A 75 13.26 -9.54 -0.19
C GLU A 75 12.08 -9.07 -1.06
N ILE A 76 11.47 -7.97 -0.68
CA ILE A 76 10.34 -7.38 -1.37
C ILE A 76 10.65 -5.97 -1.89
N VAL A 77 9.94 -5.57 -2.93
CA VAL A 77 9.88 -4.18 -3.39
C VAL A 77 8.53 -3.60 -3.00
N LEU A 78 8.54 -2.44 -2.37
CA LEU A 78 7.33 -1.75 -1.94
C LEU A 78 7.07 -0.52 -2.81
N CYS A 79 5.88 -0.44 -3.37
CA CYS A 79 5.39 0.70 -4.16
C CYS A 79 4.18 1.30 -3.45
N GLY A 80 4.32 2.48 -2.89
CA GLY A 80 3.25 3.11 -2.10
C GLY A 80 2.83 4.48 -2.62
N LEU A 81 1.54 4.76 -2.53
CA LEU A 81 0.95 6.06 -2.83
C LEU A 81 0.30 6.65 -1.58
N SER A 82 0.65 7.88 -1.21
CA SER A 82 0.08 8.62 -0.08
C SER A 82 0.16 7.83 1.24
N LEU A 83 -0.95 7.41 1.84
CA LEU A 83 -0.96 6.55 3.04
C LEU A 83 -0.19 5.24 2.81
N GLY A 84 -0.34 4.61 1.66
CA GLY A 84 0.43 3.42 1.28
C GLY A 84 1.93 3.68 1.22
N ALA A 85 2.34 4.88 0.82
CA ALA A 85 3.75 5.28 0.84
C ALA A 85 4.29 5.45 2.27
N VAL A 86 3.48 5.95 3.20
CA VAL A 86 3.85 6.07 4.62
C VAL A 86 4.01 4.69 5.26
N LEU A 87 3.10 3.77 4.98
CA LEU A 87 3.20 2.37 5.45
C LEU A 87 4.47 1.70 4.93
N ALA A 88 4.73 1.81 3.62
CA ALA A 88 5.91 1.23 2.98
C ALA A 88 7.21 1.80 3.56
N LEU A 89 7.27 3.11 3.78
CA LEU A 89 8.44 3.77 4.36
C LEU A 89 8.70 3.30 5.80
N ASN A 90 7.67 3.26 6.65
CA ASN A 90 7.83 2.81 8.04
C ASN A 90 8.27 1.35 8.10
N TYR A 91 7.66 0.48 7.26
CA TYR A 91 8.07 -0.91 7.22
C TYR A 91 9.53 -1.09 6.78
N ALA A 92 9.99 -0.32 5.79
CA ALA A 92 11.38 -0.37 5.35
C ALA A 92 12.39 0.14 6.40
N ILE A 93 11.98 1.09 7.24
CA ILE A 93 12.79 1.56 8.37
C ILE A 93 12.90 0.47 9.44
N ASP A 94 11.80 -0.22 9.75
CA ASP A 94 11.76 -1.26 10.77
C ASP A 94 12.39 -2.59 10.30
N HIS A 95 12.37 -2.84 8.97
CA HIS A 95 12.83 -4.08 8.34
C HIS A 95 13.74 -3.83 7.13
N PRO A 96 14.92 -3.19 7.34
CA PRO A 96 15.78 -2.77 6.24
C PRO A 96 16.33 -3.93 5.40
N ASP A 97 16.55 -5.09 6.02
CA ASP A 97 17.04 -6.29 5.32
C ASP A 97 15.95 -6.99 4.49
N LYS A 98 14.68 -6.65 4.71
CA LYS A 98 13.53 -7.23 4.01
C LYS A 98 13.15 -6.46 2.77
N VAL A 99 13.43 -5.16 2.73
CA VAL A 99 13.00 -4.27 1.65
C VAL A 99 14.15 -3.95 0.72
N LYS A 100 14.09 -4.50 -0.48
CA LYS A 100 15.11 -4.30 -1.52
C LYS A 100 15.07 -2.90 -2.13
N ALA A 101 13.85 -2.38 -2.35
CA ALA A 101 13.64 -1.05 -2.94
C ALA A 101 12.29 -0.48 -2.54
N LEU A 102 12.21 0.85 -2.57
CA LEU A 102 11.00 1.62 -2.30
C LEU A 102 10.68 2.54 -3.48
N VAL A 103 9.41 2.56 -3.88
CA VAL A 103 8.84 3.58 -4.75
C VAL A 103 7.78 4.32 -3.95
N LEU A 104 8.05 5.56 -3.61
CA LEU A 104 7.18 6.39 -2.76
C LEU A 104 6.60 7.53 -3.60
N ILE A 105 5.27 7.55 -3.73
CA ILE A 105 4.55 8.58 -4.47
C ILE A 105 3.71 9.37 -3.49
N ALA A 106 3.89 10.69 -3.47
CA ALA A 106 3.15 11.62 -2.60
C ALA A 106 3.16 11.20 -1.12
N ALA A 107 4.27 10.67 -0.64
CA ALA A 107 4.46 10.32 0.76
C ALA A 107 4.48 11.60 1.62
N GLN A 108 3.44 11.80 2.41
CA GLN A 108 3.38 12.90 3.37
C GLN A 108 3.66 12.38 4.78
N TYR A 109 4.92 12.41 5.17
CA TYR A 109 5.33 11.98 6.51
C TYR A 109 4.91 12.95 7.62
N LYS A 110 4.80 14.24 7.30
CA LYS A 110 4.27 15.26 8.20
C LYS A 110 3.26 16.13 7.46
N MET A 111 2.01 16.01 7.83
CA MET A 111 0.96 16.91 7.35
C MET A 111 0.84 18.11 8.33
N PRO A 112 0.87 19.35 7.86
CA PRO A 112 0.60 20.51 8.72
C PRO A 112 -0.76 20.35 9.42
N LYS A 113 -0.81 20.57 10.73
CA LYS A 113 -2.05 20.40 11.53
C LYS A 113 -3.25 21.17 10.98
N LYS A 114 -3.01 22.32 10.34
CA LYS A 114 -4.05 23.14 9.71
C LYS A 114 -4.65 22.44 8.49
N LEU A 115 -3.80 21.79 7.67
CA LEU A 115 -4.24 21.04 6.47
C LEU A 115 -5.02 19.78 6.88
N LEU A 116 -4.55 19.08 7.90
CA LEU A 116 -5.24 17.91 8.45
C LEU A 116 -6.63 18.27 8.99
N LYS A 117 -6.74 19.37 9.74
CA LYS A 117 -8.02 19.90 10.23
C LYS A 117 -8.98 20.25 9.07
N PHE A 118 -8.44 20.89 8.02
CA PHE A 118 -9.23 21.24 6.83
C PHE A 118 -9.69 19.99 6.08
N GLN A 119 -8.83 19.01 5.89
CA GLN A 119 -9.18 17.72 5.28
C GLN A 119 -10.26 16.98 6.07
N ASN A 120 -10.12 16.90 7.41
CA ASN A 120 -11.09 16.27 8.28
C ASN A 120 -12.44 17.01 8.26
N MET A 121 -12.42 18.34 8.20
CA MET A 121 -13.62 19.14 8.02
C MET A 121 -14.30 18.82 6.68
N LEU A 122 -13.54 18.78 5.60
CA LEU A 122 -14.06 18.44 4.27
C LEU A 122 -14.68 17.04 4.25
N PHE A 123 -14.00 16.04 4.80
CA PHE A 123 -14.51 14.67 4.88
C PHE A 123 -15.79 14.57 5.73
N ARG A 124 -15.93 15.41 6.75
CA ARG A 124 -17.13 15.46 7.58
C ARG A 124 -18.37 15.88 6.81
N PHE A 125 -18.22 16.74 5.79
CA PHE A 125 -19.32 17.21 4.93
C PHE A 125 -19.57 16.32 3.70
N MET A 126 -18.65 15.42 3.36
CA MET A 126 -18.86 14.52 2.23
C MET A 126 -19.93 13.45 2.52
N PRO A 127 -20.77 13.09 1.54
CA PRO A 127 -21.79 12.05 1.69
C PRO A 127 -21.16 10.68 1.98
N ASN A 128 -21.82 9.86 2.81
CA ASN A 128 -21.38 8.49 3.10
C ASN A 128 -21.28 7.61 1.84
N ALA A 129 -22.10 7.89 0.83
CA ALA A 129 -22.09 7.18 -0.44
C ALA A 129 -20.74 7.28 -1.16
N THR A 130 -20.05 8.43 -1.07
CA THR A 130 -18.73 8.64 -1.67
C THR A 130 -17.68 7.71 -1.05
N PHE A 131 -17.70 7.53 0.27
CA PHE A 131 -16.75 6.64 0.95
C PHE A 131 -17.03 5.16 0.69
N LYS A 132 -18.31 4.77 0.61
CA LYS A 132 -18.70 3.40 0.25
C LYS A 132 -18.22 2.98 -1.13
N GLN A 133 -18.21 3.90 -2.08
CA GLN A 133 -17.70 3.66 -3.44
C GLN A 133 -16.21 3.25 -3.44
N PHE A 134 -15.45 3.70 -2.45
CA PHE A 134 -14.02 3.39 -2.30
C PHE A 134 -13.75 2.25 -1.30
N GLY A 135 -14.78 1.55 -0.82
CA GLY A 135 -14.63 0.42 0.09
C GLY A 135 -14.37 0.78 1.56
N PHE A 136 -14.46 2.06 1.92
CA PHE A 136 -14.26 2.55 3.30
C PHE A 136 -15.58 3.05 3.92
N LYS A 137 -15.67 2.96 5.25
CA LYS A 137 -16.66 3.70 6.01
C LYS A 137 -16.12 5.12 6.28
N LYS A 138 -16.97 6.12 6.27
CA LYS A 138 -16.59 7.51 6.53
C LYS A 138 -15.86 7.68 7.87
N ALA A 139 -16.31 6.97 8.91
CA ALA A 139 -15.70 6.99 10.23
C ALA A 139 -14.26 6.49 10.21
N ASP A 140 -13.97 5.43 9.43
CA ASP A 140 -12.67 4.82 9.31
C ASP A 140 -11.67 5.77 8.63
N VAL A 141 -12.12 6.46 7.57
CA VAL A 141 -11.28 7.45 6.87
C VAL A 141 -10.89 8.61 7.79
N ILE A 142 -11.85 9.13 8.59
CA ILE A 142 -11.58 10.23 9.54
C ILE A 142 -10.64 9.77 10.65
N SER A 143 -10.69 8.50 11.07
CA SER A 143 -9.84 7.93 12.11
C SER A 143 -8.39 7.70 11.64
N LEU A 144 -8.18 7.47 10.33
CA LEU A 144 -6.86 7.25 9.74
C LEU A 144 -6.11 8.56 9.39
N CYS A 145 -6.78 9.69 9.42
CA CYS A 145 -6.22 11.02 9.21
C CYS A 145 -5.90 11.72 10.53
#